data_e46d18cc926e6f3222376d86b8f52e8c
#
_entry.id   e46d18cc926e6f3222376d86b8f52e8c
#
_cell.length_a   1.000
_cell.length_b   1.000
_cell.length_c   1.000
_cell.angle_alpha   90.00
_cell.angle_beta   90.00
_cell.angle_gamma   90.00
#
_symmetry.space_group_name_H-M   'P 1'
#
loop_
_entity.id
_entity.type
_entity.pdbx_description
1 polymer ?
#
loop_
_entity_poly.entity_id
_entity_poly.type
_entity_poly.pdbx_seq_one_letter_code
_entity_poly.pdbx_strand_id
1 'polypeptide(L)'
;MAESMNKTVEYVCNGTSFLGLQNYGKIMVGDKSFEFYDDRNVENYIQIPWEEIDYIVADGAFGGIWIPRFEVQTRHNGNFRFSAGKNTKPLLRACREHVPADHMTRALSAGQKLSRGLKARFGK
;
A
#
# COMPACT_ATOMS: atom_id res chain seq x y z
N MET A 1 8.86 -18.83 -11.25
CA MET A 1 9.03 -17.59 -10.50
C MET A 1 8.63 -16.41 -11.37
N ALA A 2 7.82 -15.53 -10.82
CA ALA A 2 7.37 -14.36 -11.57
C ALA A 2 8.52 -13.38 -11.78
N GLU A 3 8.60 -12.83 -12.96
CA GLU A 3 9.57 -11.80 -13.28
C GLU A 3 9.04 -10.44 -12.84
N SER A 4 9.89 -9.65 -12.20
CA SER A 4 9.50 -8.30 -11.78
C SER A 4 9.19 -7.42 -12.99
N MET A 5 8.19 -6.56 -12.85
CA MET A 5 7.90 -5.54 -13.85
C MET A 5 8.91 -4.40 -13.80
N ASN A 6 9.63 -4.27 -12.68
CA ASN A 6 10.57 -3.18 -12.48
C ASN A 6 11.90 -3.43 -13.17
N LYS A 7 12.46 -2.41 -13.79
CA LYS A 7 13.83 -2.42 -14.29
C LYS A 7 14.80 -1.96 -13.20
N THR A 8 14.36 -1.02 -12.38
CA THR A 8 15.14 -0.47 -11.27
C THR A 8 14.36 -0.64 -10.00
N VAL A 9 15.01 -1.17 -8.97
CA VAL A 9 14.42 -1.34 -7.65
C VAL A 9 14.86 -0.17 -6.78
N GLU A 10 13.90 0.54 -6.22
CA GLU A 10 14.13 1.75 -5.43
C GLU A 10 14.11 1.47 -3.93
N TYR A 11 13.29 0.53 -3.50
CA TYR A 11 13.18 0.19 -2.09
C TYR A 11 12.65 -1.24 -1.95
N VAL A 12 13.23 -1.99 -1.02
CA VAL A 12 12.78 -3.35 -0.67
C VAL A 12 12.77 -3.49 0.83
N CYS A 13 11.73 -4.10 1.36
CA CYS A 13 11.66 -4.41 2.78
C CYS A 13 10.85 -5.68 3.01
N ASN A 14 10.97 -6.22 4.21
CA ASN A 14 10.10 -7.30 4.65
C ASN A 14 8.71 -6.74 4.89
N GLY A 15 7.71 -7.51 4.56
CA GLY A 15 6.34 -7.10 4.77
C GLY A 15 5.37 -8.27 4.82
N THR A 16 4.11 -7.94 5.09
CA THR A 16 3.03 -8.90 5.19
C THR A 16 1.92 -8.48 4.24
N SER A 17 1.41 -9.43 3.47
CA SER A 17 0.20 -9.25 2.66
C SER A 17 -0.97 -9.87 3.40
N PHE A 18 -2.11 -9.18 3.38
CA PHE A 18 -3.35 -9.66 4.01
C PHE A 18 -4.38 -10.11 2.97
N LEU A 19 -3.94 -10.47 1.79
CA LEU A 19 -4.82 -11.03 0.77
C LEU A 19 -5.15 -12.48 1.15
N GLY A 20 -6.36 -12.70 1.67
CA GLY A 20 -6.74 -13.97 2.23
C GLY A 20 -6.05 -14.19 3.58
N LEU A 21 -5.26 -15.23 3.71
CA LEU A 21 -4.45 -15.47 4.89
C LEU A 21 -3.25 -14.53 4.90
N GLN A 22 -2.67 -14.31 6.08
CA GLN A 22 -1.46 -13.52 6.19
C GLN A 22 -0.29 -14.24 5.51
N ASN A 23 0.40 -13.53 4.64
CA ASN A 23 1.57 -14.05 3.95
C ASN A 23 2.76 -13.12 4.18
N TYR A 24 3.87 -13.69 4.62
CA TYR A 24 5.09 -12.93 4.89
C TYR A 24 5.99 -12.98 3.66
N GLY A 25 6.59 -11.86 3.34
CA GLY A 25 7.45 -11.80 2.17
C GLY A 25 8.17 -10.47 2.03
N LYS A 26 8.45 -10.11 0.79
CA LYS A 26 9.16 -8.88 0.44
C LYS A 26 8.26 -7.94 -0.31
N ILE A 27 8.27 -6.67 0.09
CA ILE A 27 7.60 -5.59 -0.64
C ILE A 27 8.67 -4.85 -1.41
N MET A 28 8.42 -4.63 -2.69
CA MET A 28 9.37 -3.98 -3.59
C MET A 28 8.71 -2.77 -4.25
N VAL A 29 9.40 -1.63 -4.17
CA VAL A 29 9.02 -0.42 -4.88
C VAL A 29 10.05 -0.19 -5.97
N GLY A 30 9.60 -0.08 -7.20
CA GLY A 30 10.49 0.13 -8.32
C GLY A 30 9.96 1.16 -9.30
N ASP A 31 10.61 1.27 -10.45
CA ASP A 31 10.28 2.28 -11.44
C ASP A 31 8.94 2.05 -12.16
N LYS A 32 8.45 0.82 -12.19
CA LYS A 32 7.23 0.47 -12.94
C LYS A 32 6.06 0.05 -12.06
N SER A 33 6.33 -0.54 -10.90
CA SER A 33 5.27 -1.17 -10.11
C SER A 33 5.60 -1.27 -8.63
N PHE A 34 4.53 -1.45 -7.86
CA PHE A 34 4.57 -1.88 -6.48
C PHE A 34 4.40 -3.40 -6.49
N GLU A 35 5.27 -4.13 -5.79
CA GLU A 35 5.26 -5.59 -5.86
C GLU A 35 5.40 -6.22 -4.48
N PHE A 36 4.81 -7.41 -4.35
CA PHE A 36 4.97 -8.24 -3.16
C PHE A 36 5.27 -9.68 -3.61
N TYR A 37 6.21 -10.31 -2.93
CA TYR A 37 6.61 -11.69 -3.20
C TYR A 37 6.62 -12.49 -1.90
N ASP A 38 5.84 -13.59 -1.88
CA ASP A 38 5.74 -14.46 -0.72
C ASP A 38 7.06 -15.22 -0.53
N ASP A 39 7.57 -15.24 0.71
CA ASP A 39 8.83 -15.93 1.04
C ASP A 39 8.73 -17.45 0.92
N ARG A 40 7.52 -17.99 1.05
CA ARG A 40 7.31 -19.44 1.05
C ARG A 40 6.89 -20.00 -0.29
N ASN A 41 6.17 -19.20 -1.06
CA ASN A 41 5.55 -19.68 -2.30
C ASN A 41 5.81 -18.68 -3.41
N VAL A 42 6.74 -19.00 -4.29
CA VAL A 42 7.12 -18.10 -5.40
C VAL A 42 5.97 -17.85 -6.39
N GLU A 43 4.94 -18.71 -6.34
CA GLU A 43 3.76 -18.51 -7.18
C GLU A 43 2.78 -17.50 -6.58
N ASN A 44 2.95 -17.14 -5.31
CA ASN A 44 2.09 -16.16 -4.64
C ASN A 44 2.77 -14.80 -4.66
N TYR A 45 2.38 -13.96 -5.59
CA TYR A 45 2.95 -12.63 -5.73
C TYR A 45 1.88 -11.64 -6.16
N ILE A 46 2.16 -10.36 -5.95
CA ILE A 46 1.29 -9.25 -6.35
C ILE A 46 2.16 -8.25 -7.09
N GLN A 47 1.72 -7.84 -8.27
CA GLN A 47 2.39 -6.83 -9.08
C GLN A 47 1.36 -5.80 -9.51
N ILE A 48 1.52 -4.55 -9.05
CA ILE A 48 0.58 -3.48 -9.34
C ILE A 48 1.32 -2.35 -10.04
N PRO A 49 1.13 -2.18 -11.35
CA PRO A 49 1.71 -1.03 -12.05
C PRO A 49 1.25 0.28 -11.41
N TRP A 50 2.12 1.28 -11.38
CA TRP A 50 1.77 2.56 -10.74
C TRP A 50 0.52 3.19 -11.33
N GLU A 51 0.29 3.06 -12.62
CA GLU A 51 -0.90 3.62 -13.28
C GLU A 51 -2.20 2.92 -12.84
N GLU A 52 -2.12 1.72 -12.27
CA GLU A 52 -3.28 1.00 -11.73
C GLU A 52 -3.57 1.38 -10.28
N ILE A 53 -2.66 2.06 -9.62
CA ILE A 53 -2.88 2.49 -8.23
C ILE A 53 -3.68 3.78 -8.24
N ASP A 54 -4.83 3.74 -7.58
CA ASP A 54 -5.69 4.92 -7.42
C ASP A 54 -5.30 5.68 -6.16
N TYR A 55 -5.34 5.00 -5.01
CA TYR A 55 -4.97 5.59 -3.72
C TYR A 55 -4.13 4.64 -2.91
N ILE A 56 -3.27 5.20 -2.07
CA ILE A 56 -2.62 4.47 -0.98
C ILE A 56 -3.12 5.10 0.31
N VAL A 57 -3.76 4.28 1.16
CA VAL A 57 -4.38 4.74 2.40
C VAL A 57 -3.60 4.12 3.57
N ALA A 58 -2.97 4.97 4.37
CA ALA A 58 -2.20 4.52 5.52
C ALA A 58 -3.04 4.58 6.79
N ASP A 59 -3.07 3.49 7.55
CA ASP A 59 -3.69 3.47 8.87
C ASP A 59 -2.72 4.10 9.86
N GLY A 60 -3.01 5.34 10.28
CA GLY A 60 -2.18 6.02 11.24
C GLY A 60 -2.54 5.67 12.68
N ALA A 61 -1.54 5.59 13.52
CA ALA A 61 -1.70 5.44 14.95
C ALA A 61 -0.78 6.43 15.66
N PHE A 62 -1.19 6.88 16.84
CA PHE A 62 -0.40 7.82 17.65
C PHE A 62 0.02 9.06 16.86
N GLY A 63 -0.94 9.69 16.18
CA GLY A 63 -0.67 10.89 15.40
C GLY A 63 0.21 10.68 14.18
N GLY A 64 0.26 9.46 13.67
CA GLY A 64 1.06 9.12 12.51
C GLY A 64 2.49 8.72 12.83
N ILE A 65 2.83 8.58 14.12
CA ILE A 65 4.15 8.11 14.53
C ILE A 65 4.35 6.66 14.07
N TRP A 66 3.29 5.88 14.14
CA TRP A 66 3.32 4.47 13.76
C TRP A 66 2.21 4.18 12.76
N ILE A 67 2.55 3.50 11.66
CA ILE A 67 1.60 3.09 10.64
C ILE A 67 1.58 1.56 10.62
N PRO A 68 0.58 0.93 11.27
CA PRO A 68 0.54 -0.54 11.34
C PRO A 68 0.22 -1.19 10.00
N ARG A 69 -0.61 -0.56 9.19
CA ARG A 69 -1.02 -1.12 7.90
C ARG A 69 -1.28 -0.01 6.90
N PHE A 70 -1.25 -0.39 5.63
CA PHE A 70 -1.69 0.49 4.56
C PHE A 70 -2.43 -0.32 3.51
N GLU A 71 -3.27 0.36 2.74
CA GLU A 71 -4.06 -0.26 1.70
C GLU A 71 -3.72 0.37 0.36
N VAL A 72 -3.42 -0.46 -0.62
CA VAL A 72 -3.24 -0.03 -2.00
C VAL A 72 -4.55 -0.25 -2.72
N GLN A 73 -5.21 0.83 -3.11
CA GLN A 73 -6.49 0.79 -3.80
C GLN A 73 -6.24 0.92 -5.29
N THR A 74 -6.66 -0.08 -6.05
CA THR A 74 -6.43 -0.10 -7.49
C THR A 74 -7.68 0.37 -8.24
N ARG A 75 -7.48 0.76 -9.50
CA ARG A 75 -8.58 1.25 -10.32
C ARG A 75 -9.53 0.14 -10.76
N HIS A 76 -9.01 -1.06 -11.00
CA HIS A 76 -9.79 -2.14 -11.60
C HIS A 76 -9.67 -3.49 -10.91
N ASN A 77 -8.71 -3.66 -10.00
CA ASN A 77 -8.38 -4.98 -9.48
C ASN A 77 -8.57 -5.12 -7.96
N GLY A 78 -9.39 -4.25 -7.37
CA GLY A 78 -9.68 -4.30 -5.95
C GLY A 78 -8.60 -3.67 -5.10
N ASN A 79 -8.60 -4.00 -3.83
CA ASN A 79 -7.74 -3.37 -2.84
C ASN A 79 -6.86 -4.42 -2.17
N PHE A 80 -5.63 -4.03 -1.86
CA PHE A 80 -4.65 -4.92 -1.24
C PHE A 80 -4.13 -4.28 0.03
N ARG A 81 -4.07 -5.03 1.11
CA ARG A 81 -3.58 -4.54 2.39
C ARG A 81 -2.24 -5.15 2.73
N PHE A 82 -1.37 -4.32 3.27
CA PHE A 82 -0.02 -4.71 3.62
C PHE A 82 0.40 -4.10 4.95
N SER A 83 1.41 -4.70 5.55
CA SER A 83 2.10 -4.15 6.71
C SER A 83 3.59 -4.31 6.51
N ALA A 84 4.37 -3.33 6.89
CA ALA A 84 5.83 -3.40 6.82
C ALA A 84 6.46 -2.97 8.15
N GLY A 85 5.69 -2.93 9.22
CA GLY A 85 6.19 -2.58 10.54
C GLY A 85 6.89 -1.22 10.53
N LYS A 86 8.08 -1.17 11.09
CA LYS A 86 8.89 0.05 11.13
C LYS A 86 9.33 0.53 9.76
N ASN A 87 9.25 -0.32 8.74
CA ASN A 87 9.63 0.05 7.38
C ASN A 87 8.50 0.70 6.59
N THR A 88 7.30 0.79 7.18
CA THR A 88 6.13 1.32 6.46
C THR A 88 6.34 2.78 6.02
N LYS A 89 6.86 3.63 6.89
CA LYS A 89 7.07 5.04 6.56
C LYS A 89 8.07 5.22 5.42
N PRO A 90 9.28 4.63 5.48
CA PRO A 90 10.20 4.74 4.34
C PRO A 90 9.65 4.11 3.07
N LEU A 91 8.88 3.02 3.20
CA LEU A 91 8.23 2.39 2.05
C LEU A 91 7.24 3.37 1.39
N LEU A 92 6.40 4.01 2.17
CA LEU A 92 5.42 4.97 1.64
C LEU A 92 6.10 6.20 1.03
N ARG A 93 7.23 6.63 1.60
CA ARG A 93 8.02 7.72 0.99
C ARG A 93 8.52 7.32 -0.40
N ALA A 94 8.95 6.08 -0.56
CA ALA A 94 9.37 5.59 -1.88
C ALA A 94 8.19 5.58 -2.85
N CYS A 95 7.01 5.20 -2.39
CA CYS A 95 5.80 5.23 -3.22
C CYS A 95 5.42 6.64 -3.68
N ARG A 96 5.76 7.65 -2.89
CA ARG A 96 5.41 9.05 -3.22
C ARG A 96 6.09 9.56 -4.48
N GLU A 97 7.14 8.91 -4.92
CA GLU A 97 7.78 9.24 -6.20
C GLU A 97 6.91 8.88 -7.40
N HIS A 98 5.92 8.01 -7.20
CA HIS A 98 5.12 7.45 -8.29
C HIS A 98 3.63 7.72 -8.15
N VAL A 99 3.16 7.99 -6.94
CA VAL A 99 1.75 8.24 -6.65
C VAL A 99 1.56 9.70 -6.28
N PRO A 100 0.61 10.40 -6.91
CA PRO A 100 0.38 11.82 -6.56
C PRO A 100 0.13 12.01 -5.07
N ALA A 101 0.61 13.10 -4.52
CA ALA A 101 0.51 13.36 -3.08
C ALA A 101 -0.94 13.37 -2.58
N ASP A 102 -1.88 13.86 -3.39
CA ASP A 102 -3.29 13.89 -3.04
C ASP A 102 -3.97 12.51 -3.15
N HIS A 103 -3.27 11.52 -3.68
CA HIS A 103 -3.71 10.14 -3.71
C HIS A 103 -3.05 9.28 -2.64
N MET A 104 -2.25 9.89 -1.77
CA MET A 104 -1.68 9.21 -0.60
C MET A 104 -2.33 9.81 0.64
N THR A 105 -3.25 9.06 1.23
CA THR A 105 -4.07 9.55 2.33
C THR A 105 -3.83 8.72 3.59
N ARG A 106 -4.32 9.24 4.70
CA ARG A 106 -4.28 8.54 5.98
C ARG A 106 -5.71 8.14 6.37
N ALA A 107 -5.87 6.91 6.83
CA ALA A 107 -7.15 6.46 7.33
C ALA A 107 -7.52 7.26 8.57
N LEU A 108 -8.79 7.60 8.68
CA LEU A 108 -9.29 8.42 9.77
C LEU A 108 -9.66 7.55 10.97
N SER A 109 -9.63 8.13 12.16
CA SER A 109 -10.20 7.49 13.33
C SER A 109 -11.70 7.26 13.11
N ALA A 110 -12.34 6.43 13.94
CA ALA A 110 -13.75 6.12 13.78
C ALA A 110 -14.60 7.40 13.73
N GLY A 111 -14.35 8.34 14.64
CA GLY A 111 -15.09 9.59 14.66
C GLY A 111 -14.84 10.44 13.43
N GLN A 112 -13.60 10.54 13.00
CA GLN A 112 -13.24 11.28 11.79
C GLN A 112 -13.84 10.63 10.55
N LYS A 113 -13.85 9.31 10.49
CA LYS A 113 -14.45 8.59 9.37
C LYS A 113 -15.94 8.89 9.25
N LEU A 114 -16.65 8.88 10.35
CA LEU A 114 -18.07 9.23 10.33
C LEU A 114 -18.29 10.65 9.83
N SER A 115 -17.54 11.60 10.38
CA SER A 115 -17.67 13.00 10.00
C SER A 115 -17.38 13.21 8.51
N ARG A 116 -16.27 12.66 8.04
CA ARG A 116 -15.89 12.79 6.63
C ARG A 116 -16.83 12.01 5.72
N GLY A 117 -17.31 10.88 6.17
CA GLY A 117 -18.29 10.10 5.42
C GLY A 117 -19.55 10.88 5.17
N LEU A 118 -20.03 11.59 6.19
CA LEU A 118 -21.20 12.45 6.05
C LEU A 118 -20.94 13.59 5.08
N LYS A 119 -19.78 14.25 5.20
CA LYS A 119 -19.40 15.31 4.26
C LYS A 119 -19.32 14.80 2.84
N ALA A 120 -18.72 13.64 2.65
CA ALA A 120 -18.58 13.06 1.32
C ALA A 120 -19.95 12.75 0.69
N ARG A 121 -20.92 12.33 1.50
CA ARG A 121 -22.28 12.06 1.02
C ARG A 121 -23.03 13.31 0.62
N PHE A 122 -22.85 14.39 1.35
CA PHE A 122 -23.61 15.62 1.14
C PHE A 122 -22.87 16.66 0.32
N GLY A 123 -21.55 16.53 0.23
CA GLY A 123 -20.71 17.48 -0.49
C GLY A 123 -20.40 17.11 -1.93
N LYS A 124 -20.87 15.98 -2.37
CA LYS A 124 -20.64 15.53 -3.75
C LYS A 124 -21.81 15.85 -4.63
#